data_64fd174ece2695b3d05ff82e99699338
#
_entry.id   64fd174ece2695b3d05ff82e99699338
#
_cell.length_a   1.000
_cell.length_b   1.000
_cell.length_c   1.000
_cell.angle_alpha   90.00
_cell.angle_beta   90.00
_cell.angle_gamma   90.00
#
_symmetry.space_group_name_H-M   'P 1'
#
loop_
_entity.id
_entity.type
_entity.pdbx_description
1 polymer ?
#
loop_
_entity_poly.entity_id
_entity_poly.type
_entity_poly.pdbx_seq_one_letter_code
_entity_poly.pdbx_strand_id
1 'polypeptide(L)'
;MKRFFALFLAISTGVTSVWANVGDTDDKIEDSYGNVVQRHLRDDGTVDMLYHKDRYFYFVVFDKRVSVLERYSRVDGADLSEKEIAKFLKANAGRKVTWNPVNTDSSKERKFERSDHKAEATCAKKNGRLTLTVRAQ
;
A
#
# COMPACT_ATOMS: atom_id res chain seq x y z
N MET A 1 45.71 24.57 -28.82
CA MET A 1 45.30 23.41 -28.01
C MET A 1 43.91 23.66 -27.44
N LYS A 2 42.91 23.05 -28.02
CA LYS A 2 41.53 23.15 -27.52
C LYS A 2 41.27 21.98 -26.59
N ARG A 3 41.11 22.27 -25.30
CA ARG A 3 40.73 21.27 -24.30
C ARG A 3 39.19 21.14 -24.32
N PHE A 4 38.69 20.05 -24.85
CA PHE A 4 37.28 19.68 -24.72
C PHE A 4 37.04 19.14 -23.29
N PHE A 5 36.32 19.88 -22.48
CA PHE A 5 35.75 19.37 -21.24
C PHE A 5 34.45 18.63 -21.61
N ALA A 6 34.49 17.32 -21.58
CA ALA A 6 33.27 16.50 -21.63
C ALA A 6 32.59 16.56 -20.27
N LEU A 7 31.48 17.26 -20.22
CA LEU A 7 30.61 17.30 -19.05
C LEU A 7 29.78 15.98 -19.00
N PHE A 8 30.19 15.02 -18.18
CA PHE A 8 29.39 13.83 -17.91
C PHE A 8 28.22 14.26 -17.04
N LEU A 9 27.05 14.41 -17.67
CA LEU A 9 25.79 14.56 -16.94
C LEU A 9 25.38 13.19 -16.42
N ALA A 10 25.68 12.89 -15.17
CA ALA A 10 25.19 11.71 -14.50
C ALA A 10 23.67 11.87 -14.28
N ILE A 11 22.87 11.28 -15.17
CA ILE A 11 21.43 11.14 -14.96
C ILE A 11 21.27 10.07 -13.90
N SER A 12 21.13 10.50 -12.64
CA SER A 12 20.67 9.63 -11.59
C SER A 12 19.17 9.34 -11.85
N THR A 13 18.89 8.24 -12.53
CA THR A 13 17.54 7.68 -12.56
C THR A 13 17.21 7.20 -11.15
N GLY A 14 16.67 8.10 -10.35
CA GLY A 14 16.06 7.73 -9.08
C GLY A 14 14.95 6.74 -9.38
N VAL A 15 15.17 5.47 -9.02
CA VAL A 15 14.11 4.47 -9.01
C VAL A 15 13.14 4.90 -7.92
N THR A 16 12.17 5.72 -8.30
CA THR A 16 11.01 5.96 -7.44
C THR A 16 10.24 4.64 -7.39
N SER A 17 10.35 3.93 -6.27
CA SER A 17 9.49 2.79 -6.02
C SER A 17 8.05 3.32 -6.02
N VAL A 18 7.35 3.10 -7.13
CA VAL A 18 5.94 3.45 -7.25
C VAL A 18 5.17 2.43 -6.43
N TRP A 19 4.70 2.86 -5.27
CA TRP A 19 3.81 2.06 -4.44
C TRP A 19 2.39 2.26 -4.94
N ALA A 20 1.66 1.17 -5.07
CA ALA A 20 0.24 1.25 -5.31
C ALA A 20 -0.48 1.72 -4.05
N ASN A 21 -1.59 2.39 -4.23
CA ASN A 21 -2.42 2.82 -3.13
C ASN A 21 -3.92 2.64 -3.44
N VAL A 22 -4.71 2.68 -2.39
CA VAL A 22 -6.17 2.55 -2.50
C VAL A 22 -6.73 3.62 -3.44
N GLY A 23 -7.58 3.22 -4.38
CA GLY A 23 -8.09 4.06 -5.47
C GLY A 23 -7.34 3.87 -6.80
N ASP A 24 -6.24 3.13 -6.82
CA ASP A 24 -5.53 2.82 -8.06
C ASP A 24 -6.26 1.74 -8.87
N THR A 25 -6.07 1.76 -10.19
CA THR A 25 -6.61 0.73 -11.08
C THR A 25 -5.89 -0.60 -10.91
N ASP A 26 -6.54 -1.69 -11.32
CA ASP A 26 -5.97 -3.03 -11.28
C ASP A 26 -4.65 -3.13 -12.08
N ASP A 27 -4.56 -2.49 -13.25
CA ASP A 27 -3.33 -2.46 -14.04
C ASP A 27 -2.17 -1.80 -13.27
N LYS A 28 -2.43 -0.67 -12.62
CA LYS A 28 -1.41 0.03 -11.82
C LYS A 28 -0.99 -0.77 -10.59
N ILE A 29 -1.94 -1.43 -9.93
CA ILE A 29 -1.66 -2.33 -8.81
C ILE A 29 -0.79 -3.51 -9.27
N GLU A 30 -1.12 -4.14 -10.39
CA GLU A 30 -0.36 -5.26 -10.95
C GLU A 30 1.06 -4.84 -11.33
N ASP A 31 1.24 -3.68 -11.96
CA ASP A 31 2.55 -3.12 -12.26
C ASP A 31 3.40 -2.87 -10.99
N SER A 32 2.75 -2.49 -9.90
CA SER A 32 3.43 -2.20 -8.63
C SER A 32 3.79 -3.45 -7.83
N TYR A 33 2.88 -4.41 -7.75
CA TYR A 33 3.05 -5.59 -6.89
C TYR A 33 3.48 -6.85 -7.65
N GLY A 34 3.21 -6.93 -8.94
CA GLY A 34 3.70 -7.97 -9.84
C GLY A 34 3.05 -9.33 -9.64
N ASN A 35 3.66 -10.20 -8.87
CA ASN A 35 3.29 -11.62 -8.78
C ASN A 35 1.95 -11.87 -8.09
N VAL A 36 0.95 -12.27 -8.87
CA VAL A 36 -0.34 -12.74 -8.35
C VAL A 36 -0.19 -14.13 -7.77
N VAL A 37 -0.58 -14.30 -6.52
CA VAL A 37 -0.59 -15.60 -5.82
C VAL A 37 -1.95 -16.25 -5.91
N GLN A 38 -3.02 -15.45 -5.78
CA GLN A 38 -4.38 -15.93 -5.75
C GLN A 38 -5.34 -14.86 -6.26
N ARG A 39 -6.39 -15.29 -6.97
CA ARG A 39 -7.50 -14.47 -7.43
C ARG A 39 -8.82 -15.13 -7.05
N HIS A 40 -9.75 -14.35 -6.51
CA HIS A 40 -11.07 -14.83 -6.15
C HIS A 40 -12.14 -13.82 -6.57
N LEU A 41 -13.13 -14.26 -7.36
CA LEU A 41 -14.30 -13.48 -7.69
C LEU A 41 -15.36 -13.72 -6.60
N ARG A 42 -15.82 -12.65 -5.96
CA ARG A 42 -16.87 -12.70 -4.95
C ARG A 42 -18.25 -12.65 -5.58
N ASP A 43 -19.26 -13.10 -4.82
CA ASP A 43 -20.67 -13.10 -5.25
C ASP A 43 -21.24 -11.69 -5.49
N ASP A 44 -20.68 -10.68 -4.81
CA ASP A 44 -21.07 -9.27 -4.98
C ASP A 44 -20.44 -8.60 -6.22
N GLY A 45 -19.66 -9.33 -7.02
CA GLY A 45 -18.98 -8.84 -8.21
C GLY A 45 -17.61 -8.19 -7.94
N THR A 46 -17.17 -8.05 -6.69
CA THR A 46 -15.82 -7.60 -6.38
C THR A 46 -14.80 -8.72 -6.59
N VAL A 47 -13.54 -8.37 -6.74
CA VAL A 47 -12.45 -9.32 -6.97
C VAL A 47 -11.40 -9.15 -5.89
N ASP A 48 -11.06 -10.25 -5.22
CA ASP A 48 -9.91 -10.32 -4.32
C ASP A 48 -8.68 -10.77 -5.07
N MET A 49 -7.59 -10.07 -4.86
CA MET A 49 -6.27 -10.45 -5.38
C MET A 49 -5.26 -10.49 -4.25
N LEU A 50 -4.46 -11.55 -4.22
CA LEU A 50 -3.31 -11.64 -3.33
C LEU A 50 -2.04 -11.57 -4.17
N TYR A 51 -1.18 -10.58 -3.86
CA TYR A 51 0.13 -10.41 -4.48
C TYR A 51 1.23 -10.71 -3.48
N HIS A 52 2.36 -11.19 -3.96
CA HIS A 52 3.57 -11.36 -3.20
C HIS A 52 4.70 -10.57 -3.84
N LYS A 53 5.30 -9.65 -3.09
CA LYS A 53 6.50 -8.93 -3.50
C LYS A 53 7.41 -8.73 -2.29
N ASP A 54 8.68 -9.10 -2.45
CA ASP A 54 9.69 -9.03 -1.40
C ASP A 54 9.23 -9.81 -0.14
N ARG A 55 9.17 -9.15 1.00
CA ARG A 55 8.78 -9.78 2.28
C ARG A 55 7.31 -9.60 2.64
N TYR A 56 6.48 -9.09 1.71
CA TYR A 56 5.11 -8.72 2.00
C TYR A 56 4.09 -9.46 1.13
N PHE A 57 2.94 -9.71 1.74
CA PHE A 57 1.71 -9.97 1.02
C PHE A 57 0.89 -8.69 0.91
N TYR A 58 0.30 -8.48 -0.25
CA TYR A 58 -0.62 -7.39 -0.56
C TYR A 58 -1.96 -8.00 -0.96
N PHE A 59 -2.92 -7.91 -0.06
CA PHE A 59 -4.29 -8.34 -0.34
C PHE A 59 -5.09 -7.13 -0.80
N VAL A 60 -5.66 -7.20 -2.00
CA VAL A 60 -6.37 -6.08 -2.63
C VAL A 60 -7.77 -6.51 -3.02
N VAL A 61 -8.76 -5.70 -2.71
CA VAL A 61 -10.13 -5.86 -3.20
C VAL A 61 -10.41 -4.81 -4.26
N PHE A 62 -10.86 -5.25 -5.42
CA PHE A 62 -11.24 -4.39 -6.52
C PHE A 62 -12.76 -4.35 -6.67
N ASP A 63 -13.31 -3.16 -6.84
CA ASP A 63 -14.65 -2.91 -7.30
C ASP A 63 -14.58 -2.14 -8.62
N LYS A 64 -15.15 -2.70 -9.69
CA LYS A 64 -15.10 -2.11 -11.03
C LYS A 64 -13.68 -1.73 -11.46
N ARG A 65 -12.72 -2.63 -11.22
CA ARG A 65 -11.30 -2.49 -11.57
C ARG A 65 -10.54 -1.40 -10.81
N VAL A 66 -11.09 -0.90 -9.71
CA VAL A 66 -10.45 0.09 -8.83
C VAL A 66 -10.28 -0.51 -7.44
N SER A 67 -9.10 -0.34 -6.84
CA SER A 67 -8.87 -0.85 -5.50
C SER A 67 -9.67 -0.06 -4.45
N VAL A 68 -10.45 -0.78 -3.66
CA VAL A 68 -11.26 -0.22 -2.58
C VAL A 68 -10.75 -0.62 -1.19
N LEU A 69 -9.88 -1.61 -1.14
CA LEU A 69 -9.24 -2.07 0.08
C LEU A 69 -7.87 -2.65 -0.25
N GLU A 70 -6.88 -2.31 0.55
CA GLU A 70 -5.55 -2.93 0.52
C GLU A 70 -5.13 -3.33 1.93
N ARG A 71 -4.61 -4.54 2.09
CA ARG A 71 -4.08 -5.05 3.35
C ARG A 71 -2.66 -5.51 3.18
N TYR A 72 -1.81 -5.06 4.09
CA TYR A 72 -0.38 -5.35 4.11
C TYR A 72 -0.05 -6.27 5.27
N SER A 73 0.68 -7.35 4.99
CA SER A 73 1.17 -8.28 5.99
C SER A 73 2.54 -8.82 5.61
N ARG A 74 3.29 -9.33 6.60
CA ARG A 74 4.58 -9.95 6.35
C ARG A 74 4.39 -11.42 5.98
N VAL A 75 5.17 -11.87 4.99
CA VAL A 75 5.18 -13.27 4.52
C VAL A 75 5.64 -14.23 5.63
N ASP A 76 6.59 -13.81 6.48
CA ASP A 76 7.13 -14.63 7.57
C ASP A 76 6.19 -14.79 8.77
N GLY A 77 5.01 -14.16 8.75
CA GLY A 77 4.04 -14.22 9.82
C GLY A 77 4.31 -13.31 11.02
N ALA A 78 5.39 -12.54 10.99
CA ALA A 78 5.69 -11.55 12.02
C ALA A 78 4.76 -10.33 11.94
N ASP A 79 4.69 -9.58 13.03
CA ASP A 79 3.96 -8.32 13.08
C ASP A 79 4.65 -7.27 12.19
N LEU A 80 3.86 -6.40 11.56
CA LEU A 80 4.40 -5.18 10.96
C LEU A 80 5.04 -4.30 12.05
N SER A 81 6.23 -3.78 11.77
CA SER A 81 6.89 -2.81 12.64
C SER A 81 6.24 -1.43 12.50
N GLU A 82 6.48 -0.54 13.46
CA GLU A 82 6.02 0.86 13.37
C GLU A 82 6.57 1.56 12.13
N LYS A 83 7.79 1.27 11.74
CA LYS A 83 8.42 1.80 10.53
C LYS A 83 7.73 1.30 9.26
N GLU A 84 7.34 0.03 9.21
CA GLU A 84 6.62 -0.56 8.09
C GLU A 84 5.21 0.03 7.99
N ILE A 85 4.51 0.17 9.11
CA ILE A 85 3.18 0.82 9.16
C ILE A 85 3.26 2.25 8.62
N ALA A 86 4.23 3.04 9.10
CA ALA A 86 4.43 4.41 8.64
C ALA A 86 4.72 4.48 7.13
N LYS A 87 5.51 3.55 6.61
CA LYS A 87 5.84 3.44 5.19
C LYS A 87 4.59 3.18 4.33
N PHE A 88 3.74 2.24 4.73
CA PHE A 88 2.51 1.94 3.99
C PHE A 88 1.47 3.05 4.09
N LEU A 89 1.34 3.70 5.24
CA LEU A 89 0.50 4.89 5.38
C LEU A 89 0.97 6.01 4.44
N LYS A 90 2.26 6.27 4.40
CA LYS A 90 2.84 7.28 3.51
C LYS A 90 2.59 6.95 2.03
N ALA A 91 2.70 5.69 1.64
CA ALA A 91 2.40 5.24 0.27
C ALA A 91 0.95 5.52 -0.12
N ASN A 92 0.02 5.45 0.82
CA ASN A 92 -1.40 5.70 0.63
C ASN A 92 -1.82 7.16 0.89
N ALA A 93 -0.89 8.04 1.21
CA ALA A 93 -1.19 9.45 1.44
C ALA A 93 -1.13 10.28 0.15
N GLY A 94 -0.14 10.01 -0.70
CA GLY A 94 0.15 10.88 -1.83
C GLY A 94 0.75 12.22 -1.39
N ARG A 95 0.61 13.24 -2.24
CA ARG A 95 1.09 14.59 -1.94
C ARG A 95 0.05 15.38 -1.17
N LYS A 96 0.48 16.19 -0.20
CA LYS A 96 -0.36 17.14 0.57
C LYS A 96 -1.47 16.49 1.42
N VAL A 97 -1.41 15.20 1.64
CA VAL A 97 -2.37 14.45 2.46
C VAL A 97 -1.61 13.79 3.60
N THR A 98 -2.20 13.77 4.77
CA THR A 98 -1.63 13.14 5.96
C THR A 98 -2.60 12.14 6.58
N TRP A 99 -2.10 11.30 7.47
CA TRP A 99 -2.90 10.39 8.26
C TRP A 99 -2.99 10.88 9.70
N ASN A 100 -4.20 11.01 10.20
CA ASN A 100 -4.48 11.46 11.56
C ASN A 100 -5.00 10.29 12.40
N PRO A 101 -4.41 10.04 13.59
CA PRO A 101 -4.94 9.05 14.51
C PRO A 101 -6.37 9.36 14.91
N VAL A 102 -7.20 8.33 14.97
CA VAL A 102 -8.59 8.40 15.45
C VAL A 102 -8.71 7.64 16.76
N ASN A 103 -9.40 8.21 17.75
CA ASN A 103 -9.67 7.54 19.00
C ASN A 103 -10.59 6.34 18.77
N THR A 104 -10.21 5.20 19.33
CA THR A 104 -10.99 3.97 19.30
C THR A 104 -11.27 3.50 20.72
N ASP A 105 -12.40 2.81 20.91
CA ASP A 105 -12.74 2.19 22.19
C ASP A 105 -11.96 0.89 22.46
N SER A 106 -11.19 0.45 21.47
CA SER A 106 -10.40 -0.78 21.54
C SER A 106 -8.91 -0.48 21.71
N SER A 107 -8.28 -1.03 22.75
CA SER A 107 -6.82 -1.02 22.91
C SER A 107 -6.07 -1.92 21.94
N LYS A 108 -6.77 -2.80 21.22
CA LYS A 108 -6.22 -3.79 20.29
C LYS A 108 -6.17 -3.31 18.84
N GLU A 109 -6.72 -2.15 18.58
CA GLU A 109 -6.91 -1.63 17.24
C GLU A 109 -6.52 -0.16 17.18
N ARG A 110 -5.74 0.21 16.19
CA ARG A 110 -5.38 1.60 15.91
C ARG A 110 -6.03 2.01 14.60
N LYS A 111 -6.72 3.15 14.60
CA LYS A 111 -7.35 3.72 13.41
C LYS A 111 -6.72 5.04 13.03
N PHE A 112 -6.70 5.29 11.73
CA PHE A 112 -6.24 6.53 11.12
C PHE A 112 -7.26 6.97 10.08
N GLU A 113 -7.47 8.25 9.99
CA GLU A 113 -8.26 8.85 8.91
C GLU A 113 -7.35 9.72 8.05
N ARG A 114 -7.48 9.60 6.73
CA ARG A 114 -6.74 10.44 5.81
C ARG A 114 -7.33 11.86 5.82
N SER A 115 -6.48 12.88 5.76
CA SER A 115 -6.90 14.28 5.92
C SER A 115 -7.90 14.76 4.87
N ASP A 116 -7.99 14.09 3.72
CA ASP A 116 -9.00 14.37 2.68
C ASP A 116 -10.33 13.63 2.89
N HIS A 117 -10.46 12.86 3.97
CA HIS A 117 -11.63 12.02 4.31
C HIS A 117 -12.00 10.96 3.26
N LYS A 118 -11.09 10.62 2.35
CA LYS A 118 -11.34 9.64 1.27
C LYS A 118 -10.82 8.25 1.56
N ALA A 119 -10.13 8.05 2.67
CA ALA A 119 -9.66 6.75 3.12
C ALA A 119 -9.49 6.68 4.63
N GLU A 120 -9.64 5.50 5.15
CA GLU A 120 -9.30 5.15 6.54
C GLU A 120 -8.32 3.98 6.57
N ALA A 121 -7.53 3.90 7.62
CA ALA A 121 -6.61 2.80 7.84
C ALA A 121 -6.81 2.21 9.24
N THR A 122 -6.69 0.89 9.32
CA THR A 122 -6.81 0.15 10.57
C THR A 122 -5.60 -0.75 10.75
N CYS A 123 -4.95 -0.63 11.90
CA CYS A 123 -3.85 -1.49 12.31
C CYS A 123 -4.37 -2.42 13.40
N ALA A 124 -4.46 -3.72 13.11
CA ALA A 124 -5.02 -4.72 14.01
C ALA A 124 -4.42 -6.10 13.74
N LYS A 125 -4.49 -6.99 14.73
CA LYS A 125 -4.11 -8.39 14.52
C LYS A 125 -5.16 -9.14 13.73
N LYS A 126 -4.70 -9.81 12.67
CA LYS A 126 -5.48 -10.72 11.86
C LYS A 126 -4.71 -12.03 11.70
N ASN A 127 -5.35 -13.15 12.04
CA ASN A 127 -4.69 -14.46 12.05
C ASN A 127 -3.40 -14.46 12.87
N GLY A 128 -3.41 -13.80 14.04
CA GLY A 128 -2.30 -13.76 14.99
C GLY A 128 -1.15 -12.81 14.63
N ARG A 129 -1.24 -12.05 13.53
CA ARG A 129 -0.21 -11.10 13.09
C ARG A 129 -0.78 -9.71 12.93
N LEU A 130 0.03 -8.70 13.26
CA LEU A 130 -0.34 -7.30 13.08
C LEU A 130 -0.30 -6.95 11.59
N THR A 131 -1.44 -6.48 11.08
CA THR A 131 -1.62 -6.05 9.69
C THR A 131 -2.10 -4.62 9.62
N LEU A 132 -1.88 -3.99 8.48
CA LEU A 132 -2.46 -2.68 8.16
C LEU A 132 -3.46 -2.87 7.02
N THR A 133 -4.68 -2.37 7.21
CA THR A 133 -5.72 -2.36 6.17
C THR A 133 -6.07 -0.90 5.85
N VAL A 134 -5.98 -0.53 4.59
CA VAL A 134 -6.40 0.79 4.08
C VAL A 134 -7.65 0.57 3.25
N ARG A 135 -8.68 1.36 3.51
CA ARG A 135 -9.98 1.28 2.83
C ARG A 135 -10.39 2.63 2.29
N ALA A 136 -10.89 2.66 1.05
CA ALA A 136 -11.56 3.83 0.48
C ALA A 136 -12.88 4.11 1.20
N GLN A 137 -13.21 5.36 1.38
CA GLN A 137 -14.48 5.85 1.93
C GLN A 137 -15.34 6.46 0.85
#